data_c953a747e763d69823d7d3d48f3b6d31
#
_entry.id   c953a747e763d69823d7d3d48f3b6d31
#
_cell.length_a   1.000
_cell.length_b   1.000
_cell.length_c   1.000
_cell.angle_alpha   90.00
_cell.angle_beta   90.00
_cell.angle_gamma   90.00
#
_symmetry.space_group_name_H-M   'P 1'
#
loop_
_entity.id
_entity.type
_entity.pdbx_description
1 polymer ?
#
loop_
_entity_poly.entity_id
_entity_poly.type
_entity_poly.pdbx_seq_one_letter_code
_entity_poly.pdbx_strand_id
1 'polypeptide(L)'
;MAATLASPSKTVLLLRDGTFLAPELLPLADQPVREALRCRSDAAYLITGGLGALGLLMAAWLAHHGAQRILLAGRHPLPPRSKWDDSGIDPQMRHRISTIRELERRGVTVDVLPIDIGSADEVRGMVAARDRLGAPPIRGIIHAAGVTRDELLAFVTDGSMREVMWPKIQGAQVLDEAFPCGSVDFFFLTSSAASMFGVAGQGSYAAANAYLDALARARNRGGCHSVSIDWTAWRGLGFAADAPIVAEELSRLGLRELAADEAFAAWEYLHRNDIAQAVVVPMSSSSGEDETGTAPPANGASSPEAAAWSTMPADDVRNQLIAKIRAILARELRTTESELDTDRPFIELGLNSMMAMAIRRDIENLVVLQLSATMLWNHPTVDLLAAYLTARLVPAEVPVVDNMTASAEPTEGVLDSLFDHVESASEGTENSLG
;
A
#
# COMPACT_ATOMS: atom_id res chain seq x y z
N MET A 1 -15.56 -23.39 -8.50
CA MET A 1 -15.44 -22.20 -7.65
C MET A 1 -15.11 -22.57 -6.21
N ALA A 2 -15.90 -23.40 -5.51
CA ALA A 2 -15.62 -23.81 -4.13
C ALA A 2 -14.24 -24.44 -3.91
N ALA A 3 -13.78 -25.34 -4.80
CA ALA A 3 -12.45 -25.99 -4.68
C ALA A 3 -11.26 -25.00 -4.83
N THR A 4 -11.45 -23.88 -5.51
CA THR A 4 -10.40 -22.87 -5.72
C THR A 4 -10.32 -21.90 -4.56
N LEU A 5 -11.44 -21.62 -3.88
CA LEU A 5 -11.49 -20.82 -2.66
C LEU A 5 -10.86 -21.56 -1.47
N ALA A 6 -10.76 -22.90 -1.54
CA ALA A 6 -10.13 -23.73 -0.52
C ALA A 6 -8.59 -23.88 -0.70
N SER A 7 -8.01 -23.34 -1.77
CA SER A 7 -6.57 -23.41 -2.02
C SER A 7 -5.87 -22.12 -1.55
N PRO A 8 -5.09 -22.14 -0.45
CA PRO A 8 -4.52 -20.92 0.13
C PRO A 8 -3.31 -20.36 -0.61
N SER A 9 -2.94 -20.91 -1.78
CA SER A 9 -1.65 -20.60 -2.40
C SER A 9 -1.61 -19.39 -3.32
N LYS A 10 -2.76 -18.73 -3.62
CA LYS A 10 -2.78 -17.54 -4.50
C LYS A 10 -3.82 -16.52 -4.03
N THR A 11 -3.38 -15.28 -3.84
CA THR A 11 -4.18 -14.20 -3.28
C THR A 11 -5.14 -13.55 -4.29
N VAL A 12 -4.82 -13.60 -5.58
CA VAL A 12 -5.64 -13.00 -6.65
C VAL A 12 -5.81 -13.99 -7.78
N LEU A 13 -7.05 -14.21 -8.21
CA LEU A 13 -7.40 -15.05 -9.34
C LEU A 13 -8.40 -14.35 -10.24
N LEU A 14 -8.18 -14.38 -11.54
CA LEU A 14 -9.13 -13.96 -12.56
C LEU A 14 -9.78 -15.20 -13.18
N LEU A 15 -11.11 -15.27 -13.14
CA LEU A 15 -11.85 -16.27 -13.89
C LEU A 15 -12.22 -15.71 -15.28
N ARG A 16 -11.70 -16.32 -16.34
CA ARG A 16 -11.99 -15.96 -17.71
C ARG A 16 -12.28 -17.22 -18.53
N ASP A 17 -13.41 -17.26 -19.20
CA ASP A 17 -13.83 -18.39 -20.07
C ASP A 17 -13.71 -19.76 -19.39
N GLY A 18 -14.09 -19.83 -18.09
CA GLY A 18 -13.99 -21.05 -17.28
C GLY A 18 -12.59 -21.40 -16.78
N THR A 19 -11.57 -20.62 -17.11
CA THR A 19 -10.17 -20.83 -16.70
C THR A 19 -9.76 -19.84 -15.62
N PHE A 20 -9.11 -20.31 -14.56
CA PHE A 20 -8.50 -19.48 -13.53
C PHE A 20 -7.11 -19.04 -13.97
N LEU A 21 -6.90 -17.73 -13.99
CA LEU A 21 -5.63 -17.09 -14.29
C LEU A 21 -5.10 -16.44 -13.01
N ALA A 22 -3.80 -16.55 -12.77
CA ALA A 22 -3.10 -15.82 -11.71
C ALA A 22 -2.20 -14.76 -12.33
N PRO A 23 -2.02 -13.59 -11.70
CA PRO A 23 -1.03 -12.62 -12.15
C PRO A 23 0.38 -13.20 -11.96
N GLU A 24 1.25 -12.89 -12.90
CA GLU A 24 2.67 -13.23 -12.87
C GLU A 24 3.48 -11.97 -13.14
N LEU A 25 4.59 -11.79 -12.42
CA LEU A 25 5.54 -10.72 -12.67
C LEU A 25 6.58 -11.23 -13.67
N LEU A 26 6.71 -10.54 -14.79
CA LEU A 26 7.70 -10.85 -15.79
C LEU A 26 8.71 -9.69 -15.88
N PRO A 27 10.00 -9.98 -16.00
CA PRO A 27 11.00 -8.96 -16.33
C PRO A 27 10.64 -8.27 -17.65
N LEU A 28 10.75 -6.94 -17.68
CA LEU A 28 10.52 -6.18 -18.89
C LEU A 28 11.74 -6.28 -19.81
N ALA A 29 11.50 -6.60 -21.07
CA ALA A 29 12.53 -6.52 -22.11
C ALA A 29 12.79 -5.07 -22.51
N ASP A 30 14.05 -4.70 -22.73
CA ASP A 30 14.41 -3.37 -23.21
C ASP A 30 14.13 -3.27 -24.73
N GLN A 31 13.02 -2.64 -25.06
CA GLN A 31 12.58 -2.41 -26.46
C GLN A 31 12.10 -0.96 -26.59
N PRO A 32 13.01 0.01 -26.60
CA PRO A 32 12.63 1.41 -26.60
C PRO A 32 11.92 1.78 -27.91
N VAL A 33 10.72 2.33 -27.78
CA VAL A 33 9.88 2.83 -28.87
C VAL A 33 9.75 4.35 -28.84
N ARG A 34 10.26 5.00 -27.77
CA ARG A 34 10.28 6.45 -27.58
C ARG A 34 11.69 6.94 -27.32
N GLU A 35 11.93 8.21 -27.65
CA GLU A 35 13.13 8.92 -27.22
C GLU A 35 13.12 9.18 -25.70
N ALA A 36 14.27 9.55 -25.16
CA ALA A 36 14.38 10.00 -23.78
C ALA A 36 13.45 11.18 -23.51
N LEU A 37 12.90 11.25 -22.29
CA LEU A 37 11.99 12.33 -21.90
C LEU A 37 12.67 13.69 -22.09
N ARG A 38 12.00 14.56 -22.82
CA ARG A 38 12.38 15.97 -22.97
C ARG A 38 11.17 16.86 -22.76
N CYS A 39 11.30 17.74 -21.80
CA CYS A 39 10.27 18.74 -21.53
C CYS A 39 10.42 19.92 -22.51
N ARG A 40 9.29 20.43 -22.95
CA ARG A 40 9.23 21.58 -23.87
C ARG A 40 9.36 22.87 -23.08
N SER A 41 10.09 23.84 -23.60
CA SER A 41 10.27 25.16 -22.99
C SER A 41 9.02 26.04 -23.09
N ASP A 42 8.15 25.78 -24.08
CA ASP A 42 6.89 26.51 -24.34
C ASP A 42 5.67 25.87 -23.61
N ALA A 43 5.90 24.93 -22.68
CA ALA A 43 4.89 24.17 -21.98
C ALA A 43 4.99 24.32 -20.47
N ALA A 44 3.92 23.91 -19.79
CA ALA A 44 3.85 23.75 -18.34
C ALA A 44 3.63 22.27 -17.97
N TYR A 45 4.06 21.88 -16.77
CA TYR A 45 3.99 20.52 -16.25
C TYR A 45 3.30 20.53 -14.89
N LEU A 46 2.23 19.78 -14.77
CA LEU A 46 1.41 19.70 -13.55
C LEU A 46 1.82 18.51 -12.70
N ILE A 47 2.12 18.76 -11.43
CA ILE A 47 2.38 17.73 -10.43
C ILE A 47 1.35 17.89 -9.31
N THR A 48 0.46 16.91 -9.15
CA THR A 48 -0.47 16.85 -8.01
C THR A 48 0.23 16.23 -6.81
N GLY A 49 -0.13 16.64 -5.60
CA GLY A 49 0.68 16.31 -4.43
C GLY A 49 2.08 16.95 -4.49
N GLY A 50 2.22 18.01 -5.28
CA GLY A 50 3.50 18.61 -5.66
C GLY A 50 4.33 19.17 -4.51
N LEU A 51 3.73 19.48 -3.36
CA LEU A 51 4.45 19.90 -2.15
C LEU A 51 4.83 18.73 -1.22
N GLY A 52 4.48 17.50 -1.58
CA GLY A 52 4.97 16.30 -0.90
C GLY A 52 6.43 15.99 -1.25
N ALA A 53 7.08 15.13 -0.47
CA ALA A 53 8.48 14.76 -0.67
C ALA A 53 8.75 14.23 -2.10
N LEU A 54 7.92 13.30 -2.58
CA LEU A 54 8.04 12.75 -3.94
C LEU A 54 7.70 13.81 -5.01
N GLY A 55 6.67 14.64 -4.79
CA GLY A 55 6.28 15.69 -5.72
C GLY A 55 7.38 16.71 -5.98
N LEU A 56 8.12 17.11 -4.95
CA LEU A 56 9.27 18.02 -5.06
C LEU A 56 10.44 17.38 -5.81
N LEU A 57 10.72 16.10 -5.57
CA LEU A 57 11.75 15.35 -6.32
C LEU A 57 11.36 15.22 -7.80
N MET A 58 10.09 14.94 -8.09
CA MET A 58 9.57 14.88 -9.47
C MET A 58 9.67 16.24 -10.15
N ALA A 59 9.46 17.34 -9.44
CA ALA A 59 9.67 18.68 -9.95
C ALA A 59 11.14 18.92 -10.34
N ALA A 60 12.09 18.52 -9.49
CA ALA A 60 13.52 18.60 -9.78
C ALA A 60 13.91 17.73 -10.98
N TRP A 61 13.34 16.53 -11.09
CA TRP A 61 13.55 15.62 -12.20
C TRP A 61 13.01 16.21 -13.52
N LEU A 62 11.79 16.76 -13.56
CA LEU A 62 11.28 17.46 -14.75
C LEU A 62 12.11 18.67 -15.13
N ALA A 63 12.59 19.45 -14.16
CA ALA A 63 13.50 20.56 -14.40
C ALA A 63 14.81 20.10 -15.05
N HIS A 64 15.37 18.97 -14.61
CA HIS A 64 16.54 18.34 -15.24
C HIS A 64 16.27 17.95 -16.70
N HIS A 65 15.04 17.55 -17.04
CA HIS A 65 14.61 17.21 -18.39
C HIS A 65 14.15 18.42 -19.22
N GLY A 66 14.39 19.64 -18.75
CA GLY A 66 14.16 20.89 -19.49
C GLY A 66 12.83 21.58 -19.21
N ALA A 67 12.04 21.14 -18.22
CA ALA A 67 10.82 21.87 -17.82
C ALA A 67 11.18 23.26 -17.29
N GLN A 68 10.62 24.29 -17.91
CA GLN A 68 10.83 25.69 -17.50
C GLN A 68 9.66 26.22 -16.68
N ARG A 69 8.53 25.52 -16.65
CA ARG A 69 7.37 25.90 -15.84
C ARG A 69 6.72 24.68 -15.22
N ILE A 70 6.64 24.68 -13.89
CA ILE A 70 6.12 23.59 -13.09
C ILE A 70 4.98 24.12 -12.20
N LEU A 71 3.86 23.40 -12.21
CA LEU A 71 2.68 23.69 -11.42
C LEU A 71 2.58 22.64 -10.31
N LEU A 72 2.70 23.05 -9.07
CA LEU A 72 2.60 22.19 -7.89
C LEU A 72 1.19 22.33 -7.29
N ALA A 73 0.31 21.36 -7.56
CA ALA A 73 -1.05 21.37 -7.04
C ALA A 73 -1.18 20.56 -5.74
N GLY A 74 -1.92 21.11 -4.79
CA GLY A 74 -2.24 20.46 -3.52
C GLY A 74 -3.17 21.33 -2.66
N ARG A 75 -3.82 20.73 -1.67
CA ARG A 75 -4.84 21.43 -0.85
C ARG A 75 -4.27 22.53 0.06
N HIS A 76 -3.02 22.40 0.47
CA HIS A 76 -2.42 23.34 1.42
C HIS A 76 -1.57 24.39 0.70
N PRO A 77 -1.87 25.69 0.88
CA PRO A 77 -1.07 26.76 0.31
C PRO A 77 0.30 26.87 1.03
N LEU A 78 1.27 27.46 0.35
CA LEU A 78 2.47 27.98 1.00
C LEU A 78 2.17 29.34 1.66
N PRO A 79 2.92 29.71 2.69
CA PRO A 79 2.86 31.07 3.21
C PRO A 79 3.23 32.09 2.13
N PRO A 80 2.77 33.33 2.22
CA PRO A 80 3.18 34.39 1.30
C PRO A 80 4.71 34.49 1.24
N ARG A 81 5.26 34.81 0.06
CA ARG A 81 6.72 34.85 -0.15
C ARG A 81 7.45 35.78 0.82
N SER A 82 6.80 36.88 1.24
CA SER A 82 7.34 37.80 2.25
C SER A 82 7.59 37.15 3.62
N LYS A 83 6.97 36.01 3.88
CA LYS A 83 7.13 35.27 5.14
C LYS A 83 8.06 34.05 5.04
N TRP A 84 8.66 33.78 3.87
CA TRP A 84 9.48 32.60 3.65
C TRP A 84 10.78 32.56 4.46
N ASP A 85 11.23 33.72 4.97
CA ASP A 85 12.44 33.85 5.78
C ASP A 85 12.12 33.98 7.28
N ASP A 86 10.85 33.89 7.68
CA ASP A 86 10.46 33.98 9.08
C ASP A 86 11.03 32.81 9.90
N SER A 87 11.52 33.11 11.10
CA SER A 87 12.12 32.14 12.01
C SER A 87 11.10 31.10 12.54
N GLY A 88 9.81 31.43 12.51
CA GLY A 88 8.70 30.58 12.98
C GLY A 88 8.22 29.52 11.97
N ILE A 89 8.83 29.42 10.78
CA ILE A 89 8.47 28.39 9.81
C ILE A 89 8.97 27.03 10.28
N ASP A 90 8.07 26.04 10.27
CA ASP A 90 8.42 24.67 10.61
C ASP A 90 9.47 24.06 9.65
N PRO A 91 10.27 23.07 10.09
CA PRO A 91 11.35 22.51 9.28
C PRO A 91 10.89 21.92 7.95
N GLN A 92 9.71 21.27 7.91
CA GLN A 92 9.17 20.66 6.70
C GLN A 92 8.77 21.71 5.67
N MET A 93 8.10 22.78 6.13
CA MET A 93 7.75 23.91 5.28
C MET A 93 8.99 24.64 4.76
N ARG A 94 10.01 24.79 5.59
CA ARG A 94 11.30 25.37 5.20
C ARG A 94 11.99 24.54 4.11
N HIS A 95 11.94 23.22 4.21
CA HIS A 95 12.46 22.34 3.17
C HIS A 95 11.71 22.53 1.84
N ARG A 96 10.37 22.59 1.87
CA ARG A 96 9.55 22.86 0.67
C ARG A 96 9.95 24.18 0.01
N ILE A 97 10.06 25.24 0.79
CA ILE A 97 10.46 26.57 0.32
C ILE A 97 11.86 26.56 -0.28
N SER A 98 12.82 25.92 0.40
CA SER A 98 14.22 25.83 -0.09
C SER A 98 14.31 25.09 -1.42
N THR A 99 13.55 24.01 -1.61
CA THR A 99 13.51 23.25 -2.87
C THR A 99 12.91 24.09 -4.00
N ILE A 100 11.83 24.82 -3.74
CA ILE A 100 11.24 25.72 -4.74
C ILE A 100 12.23 26.82 -5.12
N ARG A 101 12.88 27.46 -4.16
CA ARG A 101 13.91 28.48 -4.43
C ARG A 101 15.08 27.92 -5.25
N GLU A 102 15.45 26.67 -5.02
CA GLU A 102 16.50 26.01 -5.83
C GLU A 102 16.06 25.85 -7.28
N LEU A 103 14.83 25.41 -7.54
CA LEU A 103 14.26 25.30 -8.87
C LEU A 103 14.23 26.69 -9.57
N GLU A 104 13.79 27.70 -8.84
CA GLU A 104 13.72 29.08 -9.34
C GLU A 104 15.12 29.64 -9.67
N ARG A 105 16.14 29.35 -8.85
CA ARG A 105 17.53 29.73 -9.14
C ARG A 105 18.08 29.08 -10.43
N ARG A 106 17.54 27.91 -10.79
CA ARG A 106 17.86 27.23 -12.06
C ARG A 106 17.03 27.74 -13.25
N GLY A 107 16.23 28.79 -13.06
CA GLY A 107 15.43 29.40 -14.13
C GLY A 107 14.06 28.75 -14.34
N VAL A 108 13.61 27.88 -13.43
CA VAL A 108 12.28 27.25 -13.50
C VAL A 108 11.26 28.16 -12.83
N THR A 109 10.18 28.48 -13.53
CA THR A 109 9.01 29.12 -12.90
C THR A 109 8.21 28.06 -12.14
N VAL A 110 7.98 28.27 -10.83
CA VAL A 110 7.19 27.37 -9.98
C VAL A 110 5.94 28.09 -9.51
N ASP A 111 4.78 27.59 -9.95
CA ASP A 111 3.47 28.05 -9.52
C ASP A 111 2.89 27.04 -8.53
N VAL A 112 2.54 27.49 -7.32
CA VAL A 112 1.87 26.66 -6.31
C VAL A 112 0.37 26.91 -6.37
N LEU A 113 -0.39 25.85 -6.61
CA LEU A 113 -1.83 25.89 -6.82
C LEU A 113 -2.56 25.23 -5.63
N PRO A 114 -3.16 26.02 -4.72
CA PRO A 114 -3.94 25.47 -3.61
C PRO A 114 -5.32 25.04 -4.10
N ILE A 115 -5.39 23.82 -4.69
CA ILE A 115 -6.62 23.25 -5.23
C ILE A 115 -6.81 21.80 -4.73
N ASP A 116 -8.08 21.42 -4.58
CA ASP A 116 -8.44 20.00 -4.44
C ASP A 116 -8.54 19.37 -5.83
N ILE A 117 -7.61 18.44 -6.12
CA ILE A 117 -7.56 17.79 -7.42
C ILE A 117 -8.79 16.89 -7.70
N GLY A 118 -9.52 16.46 -6.67
CA GLY A 118 -10.78 15.74 -6.80
C GLY A 118 -11.98 16.66 -7.12
N SER A 119 -11.81 17.98 -7.07
CA SER A 119 -12.84 18.96 -7.42
C SER A 119 -12.76 19.30 -8.91
N ALA A 120 -13.73 18.81 -9.69
CA ALA A 120 -13.80 19.10 -11.12
C ALA A 120 -13.94 20.63 -11.40
N ASP A 121 -14.64 21.34 -10.52
CA ASP A 121 -14.82 22.81 -10.67
C ASP A 121 -13.51 23.57 -10.45
N GLU A 122 -12.72 23.18 -9.44
CA GLU A 122 -11.43 23.81 -9.17
C GLU A 122 -10.42 23.55 -10.29
N VAL A 123 -10.38 22.30 -10.80
CA VAL A 123 -9.47 21.95 -11.91
C VAL A 123 -9.89 22.68 -13.20
N ARG A 124 -11.19 22.69 -13.55
CA ARG A 124 -11.70 23.47 -14.69
C ARG A 124 -11.43 24.95 -14.55
N GLY A 125 -11.64 25.48 -13.33
CA GLY A 125 -11.35 26.88 -13.02
C GLY A 125 -9.88 27.23 -13.22
N MET A 126 -8.99 26.38 -12.77
CA MET A 126 -7.54 26.50 -12.95
C MET A 126 -7.16 26.51 -14.45
N VAL A 127 -7.64 25.55 -15.23
CA VAL A 127 -7.37 25.48 -16.68
C VAL A 127 -7.89 26.74 -17.36
N ALA A 128 -9.15 27.12 -17.14
CA ALA A 128 -9.75 28.32 -17.74
C ALA A 128 -9.05 29.63 -17.33
N ALA A 129 -8.55 29.73 -16.11
CA ALA A 129 -7.79 30.89 -15.66
C ALA A 129 -6.45 30.99 -16.41
N ARG A 130 -5.76 29.88 -16.63
CA ARG A 130 -4.52 29.83 -17.37
C ARG A 130 -4.73 30.20 -18.85
N ASP A 131 -5.79 29.66 -19.47
CA ASP A 131 -6.13 29.95 -20.87
C ASP A 131 -6.41 31.45 -21.06
N ARG A 132 -7.18 32.07 -20.14
CA ARG A 132 -7.46 33.51 -20.18
C ARG A 132 -6.21 34.38 -20.06
N LEU A 133 -5.20 33.90 -19.34
CA LEU A 133 -3.91 34.61 -19.19
C LEU A 133 -2.94 34.33 -20.36
N GLY A 134 -3.32 33.50 -21.33
CA GLY A 134 -2.42 33.07 -22.39
C GLY A 134 -1.19 32.32 -21.86
N ALA A 135 -1.33 31.65 -20.70
CA ALA A 135 -0.23 30.90 -20.09
C ALA A 135 0.12 29.67 -20.94
N PRO A 136 1.40 29.22 -20.94
CA PRO A 136 1.80 28.02 -21.64
C PRO A 136 0.91 26.81 -21.31
N PRO A 137 0.54 25.99 -22.33
CA PRO A 137 -0.34 24.85 -22.14
C PRO A 137 0.32 23.80 -21.24
N ILE A 138 -0.52 23.08 -20.47
CA ILE A 138 -0.06 21.93 -19.69
C ILE A 138 0.15 20.76 -20.67
N ARG A 139 1.39 20.28 -20.78
CA ARG A 139 1.78 19.22 -21.71
C ARG A 139 2.25 17.93 -21.03
N GLY A 140 2.37 17.93 -19.71
CA GLY A 140 2.65 16.74 -18.96
C GLY A 140 2.02 16.78 -17.56
N ILE A 141 1.58 15.63 -17.11
CA ILE A 141 0.94 15.45 -15.81
C ILE A 141 1.65 14.35 -15.05
N ILE A 142 1.96 14.63 -13.79
CA ILE A 142 2.36 13.64 -12.79
C ILE A 142 1.33 13.68 -11.66
N HIS A 143 0.55 12.62 -11.54
CA HIS A 143 -0.42 12.49 -10.48
C HIS A 143 0.20 11.75 -9.29
N ALA A 144 0.71 12.51 -8.31
CA ALA A 144 1.34 12.01 -7.10
C ALA A 144 0.54 12.34 -5.82
N ALA A 145 -0.67 12.88 -5.96
CA ALA A 145 -1.55 13.11 -4.82
C ALA A 145 -2.02 11.79 -4.21
N GLY A 146 -1.93 11.69 -2.90
CA GLY A 146 -2.36 10.52 -2.16
C GLY A 146 -2.24 10.72 -0.66
N VAL A 147 -2.99 9.94 0.08
CA VAL A 147 -2.86 9.76 1.52
C VAL A 147 -2.95 8.26 1.82
N THR A 148 -2.32 7.83 2.90
CA THR A 148 -2.47 6.48 3.44
C THR A 148 -3.22 6.56 4.76
N ARG A 149 -3.98 5.51 5.03
CA ARG A 149 -4.57 5.25 6.32
C ARG A 149 -4.54 3.75 6.53
N ASP A 150 -3.68 3.33 7.45
CA ASP A 150 -3.51 1.92 7.74
C ASP A 150 -4.63 1.48 8.67
N GLU A 151 -5.54 0.66 8.12
CA GLU A 151 -6.76 0.24 8.80
C GLU A 151 -7.15 -1.15 8.28
N LEU A 152 -7.44 -2.09 9.20
CA LEU A 152 -7.93 -3.40 8.78
C LEU A 152 -9.32 -3.28 8.13
N LEU A 153 -9.59 -4.09 7.12
CA LEU A 153 -10.86 -4.05 6.37
C LEU A 153 -12.10 -4.14 7.26
N ALA A 154 -12.01 -4.86 8.38
CA ALA A 154 -13.10 -4.97 9.35
C ALA A 154 -13.47 -3.64 10.05
N PHE A 155 -12.58 -2.65 10.04
CA PHE A 155 -12.77 -1.34 10.68
C PHE A 155 -12.84 -0.19 9.69
N VAL A 156 -12.68 -0.46 8.40
CA VAL A 156 -12.80 0.55 7.34
C VAL A 156 -14.22 1.10 7.36
N THR A 157 -14.33 2.42 7.43
CA THR A 157 -15.59 3.18 7.32
C THR A 157 -15.68 3.85 5.96
N ASP A 158 -16.89 4.24 5.55
CA ASP A 158 -17.09 5.04 4.34
C ASP A 158 -16.25 6.33 4.36
N GLY A 159 -16.08 6.94 5.53
CA GLY A 159 -15.28 8.14 5.72
C GLY A 159 -13.79 7.90 5.49
N SER A 160 -13.23 6.87 6.15
CA SER A 160 -11.80 6.53 6.02
C SER A 160 -11.46 6.04 4.60
N MET A 161 -12.35 5.23 4.01
CA MET A 161 -12.20 4.79 2.62
C MET A 161 -12.20 5.97 1.65
N ARG A 162 -13.18 6.89 1.79
CA ARG A 162 -13.28 8.08 0.94
C ARG A 162 -12.05 8.98 1.07
N GLU A 163 -11.54 9.17 2.27
CA GLU A 163 -10.33 9.98 2.50
C GLU A 163 -9.14 9.47 1.68
N VAL A 164 -8.92 8.15 1.67
CA VAL A 164 -7.81 7.52 0.93
C VAL A 164 -8.06 7.50 -0.58
N MET A 165 -9.29 7.19 -1.00
CA MET A 165 -9.63 7.03 -2.42
C MET A 165 -9.80 8.36 -3.14
N TRP A 166 -10.26 9.42 -2.46
CA TRP A 166 -10.57 10.71 -3.07
C TRP A 166 -9.42 11.30 -3.90
N PRO A 167 -8.23 11.52 -3.34
CA PRO A 167 -7.13 12.12 -4.10
C PRO A 167 -6.67 11.26 -5.28
N LYS A 168 -6.72 9.93 -5.16
CA LYS A 168 -6.24 9.01 -6.20
C LYS A 168 -7.31 8.72 -7.25
N ILE A 169 -8.48 8.26 -6.85
CA ILE A 169 -9.53 7.87 -7.81
C ILE A 169 -10.21 9.10 -8.38
N GLN A 170 -10.85 9.91 -7.52
CA GLN A 170 -11.57 11.09 -7.99
C GLN A 170 -10.62 12.09 -8.63
N GLY A 171 -9.43 12.29 -8.04
CA GLY A 171 -8.41 13.16 -8.63
C GLY A 171 -7.95 12.71 -10.02
N ALA A 172 -7.72 11.40 -10.21
CA ALA A 172 -7.33 10.86 -11.50
C ALA A 172 -8.46 10.96 -12.54
N GLN A 173 -9.72 10.73 -12.14
CA GLN A 173 -10.89 10.91 -13.01
C GLN A 173 -11.02 12.36 -13.49
N VAL A 174 -10.95 13.32 -12.58
CA VAL A 174 -11.03 14.74 -12.90
C VAL A 174 -9.90 15.16 -13.85
N LEU A 175 -8.69 14.64 -13.62
CA LEU A 175 -7.55 14.90 -14.52
C LEU A 175 -7.74 14.25 -15.89
N ASP A 176 -8.27 13.03 -15.97
CA ASP A 176 -8.55 12.36 -17.23
C ASP A 176 -9.57 13.12 -18.07
N GLU A 177 -10.65 13.61 -17.45
CA GLU A 177 -11.67 14.44 -18.08
C GLU A 177 -11.11 15.80 -18.54
N ALA A 178 -10.30 16.47 -17.69
CA ALA A 178 -9.73 17.78 -18.00
C ALA A 178 -8.62 17.72 -19.06
N PHE A 179 -7.93 16.58 -19.18
CA PHE A 179 -6.81 16.38 -20.08
C PHE A 179 -7.02 15.11 -20.93
N PRO A 180 -7.92 15.17 -21.91
CA PRO A 180 -8.21 14.03 -22.77
C PRO A 180 -6.99 13.62 -23.61
N CYS A 181 -7.10 12.47 -24.26
CA CYS A 181 -6.03 11.93 -25.10
C CYS A 181 -5.57 12.94 -26.16
N GLY A 182 -4.26 13.09 -26.30
CA GLY A 182 -3.61 14.03 -27.22
C GLY A 182 -3.48 15.48 -26.67
N SER A 183 -4.09 15.82 -25.55
CA SER A 183 -3.91 17.15 -24.94
C SER A 183 -2.59 17.30 -24.21
N VAL A 184 -2.00 16.19 -23.72
CA VAL A 184 -0.70 16.14 -23.04
C VAL A 184 0.25 15.16 -23.70
N ASP A 185 1.55 15.38 -23.56
CA ASP A 185 2.60 14.54 -24.12
C ASP A 185 2.81 13.28 -23.26
N PHE A 186 2.55 13.36 -21.94
CA PHE A 186 2.56 12.23 -21.02
C PHE A 186 1.61 12.43 -19.85
N PHE A 187 1.14 11.30 -19.30
CA PHE A 187 0.28 11.26 -18.12
C PHE A 187 0.80 10.15 -17.17
N PHE A 188 1.56 10.54 -16.14
CA PHE A 188 2.18 9.63 -15.21
C PHE A 188 1.40 9.54 -13.90
N LEU A 189 1.18 8.31 -13.45
CA LEU A 189 0.43 7.98 -12.24
C LEU A 189 1.36 7.29 -11.24
N THR A 190 1.45 7.84 -10.04
CA THR A 190 2.21 7.20 -8.96
C THR A 190 1.29 6.22 -8.23
N SER A 191 1.41 4.96 -8.57
CA SER A 191 0.76 3.83 -7.91
C SER A 191 1.66 3.25 -6.81
N SER A 192 1.36 2.07 -6.36
CA SER A 192 2.09 1.38 -5.30
C SER A 192 2.10 -0.13 -5.54
N ALA A 193 3.21 -0.77 -5.24
CA ALA A 193 3.33 -2.22 -5.21
C ALA A 193 2.31 -2.90 -4.29
N ALA A 194 1.69 -2.15 -3.36
CA ALA A 194 0.58 -2.61 -2.55
C ALA A 194 -0.64 -3.04 -3.38
N SER A 195 -0.85 -2.48 -4.59
CA SER A 195 -1.93 -2.89 -5.51
C SER A 195 -1.75 -4.30 -6.04
N MET A 196 -0.50 -4.76 -6.16
CA MET A 196 -0.13 -6.07 -6.71
C MET A 196 0.11 -7.13 -5.64
N PHE A 197 0.85 -6.77 -4.59
CA PHE A 197 1.26 -7.74 -3.56
C PHE A 197 0.30 -7.78 -2.38
N GLY A 198 -0.49 -6.73 -2.18
CA GLY A 198 -1.27 -6.51 -0.98
C GLY A 198 -0.38 -6.17 0.22
N VAL A 199 -0.84 -5.22 1.02
CA VAL A 199 -0.21 -4.90 2.30
C VAL A 199 -1.31 -4.93 3.35
N ALA A 200 -1.09 -5.67 4.43
CA ALA A 200 -2.06 -5.74 5.52
C ALA A 200 -2.31 -4.35 6.10
N GLY A 201 -3.58 -4.02 6.33
CA GLY A 201 -4.00 -2.69 6.77
C GLY A 201 -4.14 -1.65 5.65
N GLN A 202 -3.72 -1.94 4.41
CA GLN A 202 -3.73 -0.97 3.31
C GLN A 202 -4.77 -1.30 2.21
N GLY A 203 -5.87 -1.97 2.55
CA GLY A 203 -6.87 -2.39 1.56
C GLY A 203 -7.45 -1.24 0.74
N SER A 204 -7.87 -0.14 1.37
CA SER A 204 -8.38 1.06 0.67
C SER A 204 -7.30 1.71 -0.21
N TYR A 205 -6.04 1.74 0.27
CA TYR A 205 -4.91 2.30 -0.47
C TYR A 205 -4.54 1.41 -1.67
N ALA A 206 -4.50 0.10 -1.50
CA ALA A 206 -4.27 -0.86 -2.58
C ALA A 206 -5.34 -0.74 -3.67
N ALA A 207 -6.62 -0.66 -3.30
CA ALA A 207 -7.73 -0.47 -4.23
C ALA A 207 -7.62 0.85 -5.01
N ALA A 208 -7.25 1.95 -4.33
CA ALA A 208 -7.07 3.24 -4.98
C ALA A 208 -5.92 3.22 -6.00
N ASN A 209 -4.82 2.53 -5.70
CA ASN A 209 -3.69 2.37 -6.63
C ASN A 209 -4.05 1.45 -7.81
N ALA A 210 -4.75 0.34 -7.58
CA ALA A 210 -5.22 -0.54 -8.65
C ALA A 210 -6.13 0.20 -9.66
N TYR A 211 -6.89 1.21 -9.21
CA TYR A 211 -7.63 2.09 -10.11
C TYR A 211 -6.69 2.89 -11.03
N LEU A 212 -5.59 3.46 -10.50
CA LEU A 212 -4.60 4.18 -11.31
C LEU A 212 -3.99 3.28 -12.38
N ASP A 213 -3.68 2.03 -12.05
CA ASP A 213 -3.14 1.03 -12.96
C ASP A 213 -4.12 0.72 -14.09
N ALA A 214 -5.39 0.55 -13.75
CA ALA A 214 -6.46 0.32 -14.72
C ALA A 214 -6.65 1.54 -15.64
N LEU A 215 -6.60 2.75 -15.11
CA LEU A 215 -6.71 3.99 -15.88
C LEU A 215 -5.54 4.15 -16.86
N ALA A 216 -4.31 3.93 -16.42
CA ALA A 216 -3.13 4.01 -17.30
C ALA A 216 -3.26 3.03 -18.49
N ARG A 217 -3.66 1.79 -18.21
CA ARG A 217 -3.90 0.78 -19.24
C ARG A 217 -5.03 1.15 -20.19
N ALA A 218 -6.12 1.75 -19.66
CA ALA A 218 -7.24 2.22 -20.49
C ALA A 218 -6.83 3.36 -21.43
N ARG A 219 -6.12 4.36 -20.90
CA ARG A 219 -5.59 5.49 -21.66
C ARG A 219 -4.60 5.03 -22.74
N ASN A 220 -3.69 4.13 -22.38
CA ASN A 220 -2.68 3.60 -23.30
C ASN A 220 -3.32 2.83 -24.46
N ARG A 221 -4.36 2.00 -24.19
CA ARG A 221 -5.15 1.35 -25.25
C ARG A 221 -5.85 2.36 -26.17
N GLY A 222 -6.19 3.53 -25.66
CA GLY A 222 -6.72 4.65 -26.44
C GLY A 222 -5.66 5.43 -27.25
N GLY A 223 -4.39 5.01 -27.22
CA GLY A 223 -3.27 5.68 -27.90
C GLY A 223 -2.69 6.84 -27.12
N CYS A 224 -3.03 7.01 -25.84
CA CYS A 224 -2.49 8.06 -24.98
C CYS A 224 -1.28 7.55 -24.21
N HIS A 225 -0.16 8.25 -24.27
CA HIS A 225 0.99 7.88 -23.45
C HIS A 225 0.74 8.10 -21.97
N SER A 226 0.44 7.01 -21.28
CA SER A 226 0.11 7.00 -19.85
C SER A 226 0.80 5.83 -19.17
N VAL A 227 1.46 6.09 -18.03
CA VAL A 227 2.22 5.10 -17.28
C VAL A 227 1.79 5.14 -15.82
N SER A 228 1.37 4.01 -15.27
CA SER A 228 1.23 3.81 -13.84
C SER A 228 2.45 3.06 -13.31
N ILE A 229 3.07 3.61 -12.27
CA ILE A 229 4.26 3.00 -11.68
C ILE A 229 3.93 2.55 -10.27
N ASP A 230 4.01 1.24 -10.07
CA ASP A 230 3.78 0.58 -8.78
C ASP A 230 5.06 0.59 -7.97
N TRP A 231 5.24 1.70 -7.23
CA TRP A 231 6.44 1.91 -6.42
C TRP A 231 6.47 1.00 -5.20
N THR A 232 7.63 0.43 -4.93
CA THR A 232 7.99 -0.03 -3.58
C THR A 232 8.39 1.15 -2.70
N ALA A 233 8.79 0.90 -1.44
CA ALA A 233 9.18 1.98 -0.54
C ALA A 233 10.42 2.73 -1.06
N TRP A 234 10.35 4.06 -1.03
CA TRP A 234 11.50 4.92 -1.35
C TRP A 234 12.31 5.18 -0.09
N ARG A 235 13.63 5.06 -0.18
CA ARG A 235 14.55 5.23 0.94
C ARG A 235 14.43 6.62 1.56
N GLY A 236 13.99 6.66 2.83
CA GLY A 236 13.83 7.89 3.59
C GLY A 236 12.78 8.87 3.04
N LEU A 237 11.86 8.44 2.19
CA LEU A 237 10.91 9.30 1.50
C LEU A 237 9.50 8.71 1.47
N GLY A 238 8.51 9.60 1.41
CA GLY A 238 7.11 9.22 1.29
C GLY A 238 6.56 8.58 2.57
N PHE A 239 5.49 7.82 2.42
CA PHE A 239 4.75 7.21 3.55
C PHE A 239 5.55 6.12 4.28
N ALA A 240 6.55 5.52 3.63
CA ALA A 240 7.37 4.46 4.22
C ALA A 240 8.51 5.00 5.09
N ALA A 241 8.87 6.28 4.98
CA ALA A 241 10.01 6.87 5.70
C ALA A 241 9.89 6.76 7.22
N ASP A 242 8.66 6.84 7.74
CA ASP A 242 8.36 6.78 9.17
C ASP A 242 7.85 5.39 9.60
N ALA A 243 7.92 4.38 8.73
CA ALA A 243 7.41 3.03 8.95
C ALA A 243 8.53 1.96 8.87
N PRO A 244 9.33 1.75 9.93
CA PRO A 244 10.44 0.78 9.95
C PRO A 244 10.03 -0.64 9.55
N ILE A 245 8.78 -1.02 9.85
CA ILE A 245 8.21 -2.32 9.50
C ILE A 245 8.16 -2.55 7.97
N VAL A 246 8.03 -1.49 7.18
CA VAL A 246 8.02 -1.61 5.71
C VAL A 246 9.40 -2.02 5.20
N ALA A 247 10.47 -1.40 5.70
CA ALA A 247 11.84 -1.75 5.34
C ALA A 247 12.17 -3.20 5.74
N GLU A 248 11.70 -3.63 6.90
CA GLU A 248 11.91 -4.98 7.41
C GLU A 248 11.11 -6.03 6.61
N GLU A 249 9.86 -5.73 6.24
CA GLU A 249 9.06 -6.61 5.40
C GLU A 249 9.64 -6.72 3.98
N LEU A 250 10.13 -5.64 3.40
CA LEU A 250 10.88 -5.68 2.15
C LEU A 250 12.11 -6.57 2.26
N SER A 251 12.91 -6.41 3.33
CA SER A 251 14.09 -7.24 3.56
C SER A 251 13.76 -8.73 3.67
N ARG A 252 12.65 -9.08 4.32
CA ARG A 252 12.16 -10.46 4.41
C ARG A 252 11.80 -11.07 3.04
N LEU A 253 11.35 -10.22 2.11
CA LEU A 253 11.06 -10.60 0.74
C LEU A 253 12.30 -10.59 -0.18
N GLY A 254 13.50 -10.36 0.37
CA GLY A 254 14.73 -10.19 -0.42
C GLY A 254 14.76 -8.87 -1.19
N LEU A 255 13.93 -7.91 -0.80
CA LEU A 255 13.81 -6.59 -1.40
C LEU A 255 14.45 -5.55 -0.51
N ARG A 256 14.69 -4.37 -1.06
CA ARG A 256 15.17 -3.20 -0.33
C ARG A 256 14.39 -1.95 -0.70
N GLU A 257 14.60 -0.90 0.04
CA GLU A 257 14.09 0.42 -0.33
C GLU A 257 14.77 0.92 -1.61
N LEU A 258 13.97 1.60 -2.43
CA LEU A 258 14.38 2.17 -3.70
C LEU A 258 15.08 3.52 -3.49
N ALA A 259 16.26 3.69 -4.04
CA ALA A 259 16.91 4.99 -4.05
C ALA A 259 16.31 5.91 -5.12
N ALA A 260 16.38 7.23 -4.92
CA ALA A 260 15.73 8.18 -5.82
C ALA A 260 16.28 8.15 -7.24
N ASP A 261 17.58 7.95 -7.41
CA ASP A 261 18.24 7.82 -8.71
C ASP A 261 17.81 6.55 -9.46
N GLU A 262 17.67 5.43 -8.73
CA GLU A 262 17.13 4.18 -9.29
C GLU A 262 15.66 4.34 -9.73
N ALA A 263 14.86 5.02 -8.93
CA ALA A 263 13.47 5.30 -9.26
C ALA A 263 13.34 6.13 -10.54
N PHE A 264 14.16 7.17 -10.71
CA PHE A 264 14.14 7.99 -11.91
C PHE A 264 14.70 7.26 -13.12
N ALA A 265 15.71 6.40 -12.96
CA ALA A 265 16.18 5.53 -14.03
C ALA A 265 15.09 4.55 -14.49
N ALA A 266 14.35 3.95 -13.55
CA ALA A 266 13.20 3.10 -13.87
C ALA A 266 12.09 3.88 -14.59
N TRP A 267 11.83 5.11 -14.17
CA TRP A 267 10.84 5.97 -14.82
C TRP A 267 11.20 6.27 -16.28
N GLU A 268 12.45 6.67 -16.53
CA GLU A 268 12.95 6.91 -17.87
C GLU A 268 12.87 5.64 -18.76
N TYR A 269 13.20 4.49 -18.17
CA TYR A 269 13.06 3.19 -18.83
C TYR A 269 11.62 2.91 -19.25
N LEU A 270 10.65 3.08 -18.33
CA LEU A 270 9.23 2.84 -18.59
C LEU A 270 8.67 3.80 -19.64
N HIS A 271 9.08 5.08 -19.59
CA HIS A 271 8.70 6.06 -20.58
C HIS A 271 9.19 5.65 -21.98
N ARG A 272 10.46 5.24 -22.11
CA ARG A 272 11.05 4.86 -23.39
C ARG A 272 10.46 3.59 -23.99
N ASN A 273 10.05 2.66 -23.15
CA ASN A 273 9.47 1.39 -23.59
C ASN A 273 7.94 1.42 -23.72
N ASP A 274 7.30 2.57 -23.51
CA ASP A 274 5.83 2.77 -23.61
C ASP A 274 5.03 1.77 -22.79
N ILE A 275 5.48 1.48 -21.58
CA ILE A 275 4.87 0.51 -20.68
C ILE A 275 3.73 1.19 -19.90
N ALA A 276 2.50 0.67 -20.05
CA ALA A 276 1.32 1.25 -19.38
C ALA A 276 1.34 1.07 -17.88
N GLN A 277 1.90 -0.03 -17.36
CA GLN A 277 2.03 -0.32 -15.94
C GLN A 277 3.25 -1.19 -15.68
N ALA A 278 3.97 -0.89 -14.61
CA ALA A 278 5.05 -1.76 -14.11
C ALA A 278 5.24 -1.60 -12.61
N VAL A 279 5.68 -2.68 -11.98
CA VAL A 279 6.18 -2.68 -10.60
C VAL A 279 7.68 -2.44 -10.62
N VAL A 280 8.16 -1.50 -9.82
CA VAL A 280 9.59 -1.24 -9.65
C VAL A 280 10.06 -1.85 -8.35
N VAL A 281 10.86 -2.91 -8.46
CA VAL A 281 11.30 -3.74 -7.34
C VAL A 281 12.83 -3.81 -7.32
N PRO A 282 13.51 -3.10 -6.42
CA PRO A 282 14.95 -3.23 -6.27
C PRO A 282 15.28 -4.53 -5.51
N MET A 283 15.95 -5.45 -6.20
CA MET A 283 16.43 -6.68 -5.59
C MET A 283 17.69 -6.42 -4.78
N SER A 284 17.83 -7.10 -3.63
CA SER A 284 19.12 -7.12 -2.93
C SER A 284 20.10 -7.96 -3.75
N SER A 285 21.23 -7.38 -4.15
CA SER A 285 22.31 -8.16 -4.75
C SER A 285 22.89 -9.07 -3.65
N SER A 286 22.50 -10.32 -3.62
CA SER A 286 23.30 -11.35 -2.97
C SER A 286 24.56 -11.51 -3.83
N SER A 287 25.67 -10.93 -3.39
CA SER A 287 26.99 -11.27 -3.91
C SER A 287 27.33 -12.70 -3.47
N GLY A 288 27.08 -13.67 -4.32
CA GLY A 288 27.39 -15.08 -4.06
C GLY A 288 26.73 -15.95 -5.11
N GLU A 289 27.54 -16.44 -6.03
CA GLU A 289 27.21 -17.42 -7.04
C GLU A 289 26.48 -18.61 -6.38
N ASP A 290 25.17 -18.78 -6.72
CA ASP A 290 24.56 -20.10 -6.85
C ASP A 290 23.27 -19.96 -7.67
N GLU A 291 23.42 -20.17 -8.98
CA GLU A 291 22.32 -20.51 -9.88
C GLU A 291 21.80 -21.92 -9.53
N THR A 292 20.90 -22.01 -8.59
CA THR A 292 19.89 -23.09 -8.56
C THR A 292 18.62 -22.50 -7.99
N GLY A 293 17.62 -22.34 -8.88
CA GLY A 293 16.27 -21.95 -8.51
C GLY A 293 15.69 -22.90 -7.47
N THR A 294 15.76 -22.49 -6.23
CA THR A 294 14.98 -23.07 -5.15
C THR A 294 14.18 -21.95 -4.51
N ALA A 295 12.86 -22.13 -4.52
CA ALA A 295 11.92 -21.37 -3.72
C ALA A 295 12.45 -21.20 -2.28
N PRO A 296 12.09 -20.09 -1.57
CA PRO A 296 12.52 -19.91 -0.19
C PRO A 296 12.19 -21.17 0.60
N PRO A 297 13.09 -21.64 1.48
CA PRO A 297 12.93 -22.89 2.16
C PRO A 297 11.62 -22.88 2.95
N ALA A 298 10.72 -23.75 2.56
CA ALA A 298 9.63 -24.15 3.41
C ALA A 298 10.23 -24.75 4.69
N ASN A 299 10.02 -24.09 5.81
CA ASN A 299 10.11 -24.57 7.19
C ASN A 299 11.03 -25.77 7.45
N GLY A 300 12.10 -25.52 8.20
CA GLY A 300 12.94 -26.58 8.72
C GLY A 300 14.00 -26.17 9.72
N ALA A 301 13.89 -25.01 10.35
CA ALA A 301 14.67 -24.70 11.55
C ALA A 301 13.69 -24.47 12.70
N SER A 302 13.36 -25.53 13.43
CA SER A 302 12.70 -25.40 14.73
C SER A 302 13.58 -24.51 15.62
N SER A 303 13.02 -23.40 16.16
CA SER A 303 13.73 -22.72 17.22
C SER A 303 13.98 -23.71 18.36
N PRO A 304 15.11 -23.66 19.05
CA PRO A 304 15.38 -24.55 20.17
C PRO A 304 14.26 -24.51 21.22
N GLU A 305 13.58 -23.37 21.37
CA GLU A 305 12.47 -23.16 22.29
C GLU A 305 11.17 -23.83 21.80
N ALA A 306 10.83 -23.71 20.52
CA ALA A 306 9.62 -24.34 19.96
C ALA A 306 9.70 -25.88 20.01
N ALA A 307 10.89 -26.44 19.82
CA ALA A 307 11.13 -27.87 19.97
C ALA A 307 10.98 -28.35 21.44
N ALA A 308 11.37 -27.51 22.41
CA ALA A 308 11.23 -27.83 23.83
C ALA A 308 9.74 -27.80 24.27
N TRP A 309 8.91 -26.91 23.72
CA TRP A 309 7.50 -26.78 24.09
C TRP A 309 6.66 -28.02 23.70
N SER A 310 7.01 -28.73 22.65
CA SER A 310 6.29 -29.95 22.26
C SER A 310 6.36 -31.11 23.29
N THR A 311 7.30 -31.03 24.22
CA THR A 311 7.54 -32.05 25.27
C THR A 311 7.20 -31.56 26.68
N MET A 312 6.77 -30.30 26.83
CA MET A 312 6.44 -29.70 28.12
C MET A 312 4.94 -29.81 28.46
N PRO A 313 4.57 -29.80 29.74
CA PRO A 313 3.18 -29.68 30.15
C PRO A 313 2.53 -28.41 29.58
N ALA A 314 1.26 -28.51 29.17
CA ALA A 314 0.54 -27.39 28.52
C ALA A 314 0.50 -26.12 29.36
N ASP A 315 0.34 -26.25 30.69
CA ASP A 315 0.32 -25.12 31.61
C ASP A 315 1.67 -24.38 31.68
N ASP A 316 2.79 -25.11 31.62
CA ASP A 316 4.11 -24.53 31.62
C ASP A 316 4.40 -23.78 30.30
N VAL A 317 3.98 -24.38 29.17
CA VAL A 317 4.05 -23.73 27.85
C VAL A 317 3.22 -22.46 27.84
N ARG A 318 1.99 -22.49 28.35
CA ARG A 318 1.12 -21.32 28.43
C ARG A 318 1.74 -20.19 29.26
N ASN A 319 2.30 -20.50 30.43
CA ASN A 319 2.95 -19.49 31.27
C ASN A 319 4.17 -18.86 30.60
N GLN A 320 4.98 -19.65 29.89
CA GLN A 320 6.10 -19.13 29.13
C GLN A 320 5.64 -18.24 27.97
N LEU A 321 4.59 -18.64 27.24
CA LEU A 321 4.01 -17.83 26.17
C LEU A 321 3.46 -16.50 26.70
N ILE A 322 2.76 -16.49 27.83
CA ILE A 322 2.28 -15.26 28.47
C ILE A 322 3.44 -14.31 28.73
N ALA A 323 4.53 -14.79 29.33
CA ALA A 323 5.70 -13.98 29.61
C ALA A 323 6.34 -13.42 28.33
N LYS A 324 6.53 -14.25 27.31
CA LYS A 324 7.11 -13.85 26.02
C LYS A 324 6.23 -12.86 25.26
N ILE A 325 4.91 -13.09 25.22
CA ILE A 325 3.94 -12.19 24.58
C ILE A 325 3.93 -10.84 25.28
N ARG A 326 3.97 -10.81 26.63
CA ARG A 326 4.08 -9.55 27.39
C ARG A 326 5.36 -8.78 27.06
N ALA A 327 6.50 -9.46 26.95
CA ALA A 327 7.77 -8.84 26.58
C ALA A 327 7.72 -8.23 25.16
N ILE A 328 7.12 -8.95 24.20
CA ILE A 328 6.89 -8.45 22.84
C ILE A 328 5.99 -7.20 22.86
N LEU A 329 4.86 -7.26 23.57
CA LEU A 329 3.91 -6.15 23.70
C LEU A 329 4.55 -4.93 24.38
N ALA A 330 5.30 -5.14 25.48
CA ALA A 330 5.97 -4.07 26.21
C ALA A 330 6.94 -3.29 25.31
N ARG A 331 7.69 -4.01 24.50
CA ARG A 331 8.62 -3.41 23.53
C ARG A 331 7.87 -2.59 22.48
N GLU A 332 6.82 -3.14 21.86
CA GLU A 332 6.08 -2.48 20.80
C GLU A 332 5.26 -1.27 21.31
N LEU A 333 4.69 -1.37 22.50
CA LEU A 333 3.92 -0.31 23.15
C LEU A 333 4.81 0.71 23.91
N ARG A 334 6.10 0.46 23.99
CA ARG A 334 7.09 1.27 24.74
C ARG A 334 6.68 1.49 26.20
N THR A 335 6.20 0.44 26.83
CA THR A 335 5.77 0.38 28.22
C THR A 335 6.53 -0.70 29.00
N THR A 336 6.28 -0.88 30.27
CA THR A 336 6.88 -1.95 31.08
C THR A 336 5.97 -3.18 31.11
N GLU A 337 6.56 -4.38 31.19
CA GLU A 337 5.78 -5.62 31.29
C GLU A 337 4.84 -5.64 32.50
N SER A 338 5.21 -4.96 33.59
CA SER A 338 4.39 -4.87 34.81
C SER A 338 3.10 -4.05 34.65
N GLU A 339 3.05 -3.16 33.65
CA GLU A 339 1.89 -2.32 33.36
C GLU A 339 0.89 -3.00 32.39
N LEU A 340 1.27 -4.15 31.82
CA LEU A 340 0.44 -4.91 30.90
C LEU A 340 -0.40 -5.94 31.66
N ASP A 341 -1.69 -5.69 31.75
CA ASP A 341 -2.67 -6.63 32.26
C ASP A 341 -2.97 -7.70 31.19
N THR A 342 -2.91 -8.97 31.55
CA THR A 342 -3.07 -10.10 30.63
C THR A 342 -4.50 -10.29 30.14
N ASP A 343 -5.47 -9.78 30.87
CA ASP A 343 -6.90 -9.84 30.53
C ASP A 343 -7.39 -8.62 29.76
N ARG A 344 -6.56 -7.59 29.65
CA ARG A 344 -6.94 -6.35 28.98
C ARG A 344 -6.89 -6.49 27.46
N PRO A 345 -7.96 -6.10 26.73
CA PRO A 345 -7.96 -6.15 25.26
C PRO A 345 -6.86 -5.30 24.63
N PHE A 346 -6.19 -5.83 23.60
CA PHE A 346 -5.09 -5.16 22.89
C PHE A 346 -5.48 -3.78 22.34
N ILE A 347 -6.72 -3.62 21.89
CA ILE A 347 -7.24 -2.35 21.39
C ILE A 347 -7.25 -1.25 22.46
N GLU A 348 -7.53 -1.61 23.72
CA GLU A 348 -7.50 -0.68 24.84
C GLU A 348 -6.09 -0.33 25.31
N LEU A 349 -5.10 -1.14 24.92
CA LEU A 349 -3.68 -0.87 25.13
C LEU A 349 -3.10 0.08 24.06
N GLY A 350 -3.92 0.50 23.09
CA GLY A 350 -3.50 1.40 22.03
C GLY A 350 -2.80 0.71 20.85
N LEU A 351 -2.98 -0.61 20.68
CA LEU A 351 -2.48 -1.31 19.51
C LEU A 351 -3.12 -0.76 18.25
N ASN A 352 -2.29 -0.30 17.33
CA ASN A 352 -2.71 -0.01 15.96
C ASN A 352 -2.40 -1.20 15.02
N SER A 353 -2.88 -1.13 13.78
CA SER A 353 -2.71 -2.21 12.81
C SER A 353 -1.26 -2.54 12.49
N MET A 354 -0.36 -1.55 12.50
CA MET A 354 1.06 -1.75 12.24
C MET A 354 1.76 -2.47 13.39
N MET A 355 1.47 -2.06 14.63
CA MET A 355 1.96 -2.73 15.83
C MET A 355 1.46 -4.17 15.91
N ALA A 356 0.19 -4.40 15.55
CA ALA A 356 -0.38 -5.74 15.51
C ALA A 356 0.35 -6.67 14.53
N MET A 357 0.78 -6.15 13.38
CA MET A 357 1.55 -6.91 12.39
C MET A 357 2.97 -7.21 12.89
N ALA A 358 3.64 -6.25 13.55
CA ALA A 358 4.94 -6.47 14.17
C ALA A 358 4.86 -7.56 15.26
N ILE A 359 3.88 -7.44 16.15
CA ILE A 359 3.64 -8.41 17.23
C ILE A 359 3.33 -9.80 16.67
N ARG A 360 2.46 -9.89 15.65
CA ARG A 360 2.18 -11.16 14.98
C ARG A 360 3.44 -11.83 14.48
N ARG A 361 4.29 -11.07 13.78
CA ARG A 361 5.54 -11.58 13.22
C ARG A 361 6.49 -12.08 14.31
N ASP A 362 6.65 -11.31 15.39
CA ASP A 362 7.53 -11.72 16.48
C ASP A 362 7.03 -12.99 17.17
N ILE A 363 5.71 -13.14 17.26
CA ILE A 363 5.09 -14.38 17.75
C ILE A 363 5.30 -15.52 16.73
N GLU A 364 5.14 -15.28 15.42
CA GLU A 364 5.44 -16.28 14.37
C GLU A 364 6.87 -16.78 14.47
N ASN A 365 7.84 -15.87 14.65
CA ASN A 365 9.25 -16.22 14.84
C ASN A 365 9.49 -17.00 16.14
N LEU A 366 8.77 -16.66 17.21
CA LEU A 366 8.87 -17.32 18.50
C LEU A 366 8.35 -18.76 18.45
N VAL A 367 7.16 -18.96 17.85
CA VAL A 367 6.47 -20.28 17.85
C VAL A 367 6.75 -21.11 16.59
N VAL A 368 7.40 -20.52 15.58
CA VAL A 368 7.69 -21.16 14.27
C VAL A 368 6.42 -21.66 13.58
N LEU A 369 5.33 -20.93 13.71
CA LEU A 369 4.04 -21.21 13.08
C LEU A 369 3.59 -20.02 12.25
N GLN A 370 2.96 -20.26 11.11
CA GLN A 370 2.25 -19.22 10.40
C GLN A 370 0.93 -18.88 11.10
N LEU A 371 0.71 -17.61 11.39
CA LEU A 371 -0.44 -17.10 12.12
C LEU A 371 -1.29 -16.18 11.24
N SER A 372 -2.61 -16.23 11.45
CA SER A 372 -3.53 -15.35 10.70
C SER A 372 -3.26 -13.88 11.00
N ALA A 373 -3.43 -13.02 9.99
CA ALA A 373 -3.36 -11.57 10.17
C ALA A 373 -4.40 -11.04 11.16
N THR A 374 -5.49 -11.78 11.39
CA THR A 374 -6.56 -11.45 12.34
C THR A 374 -6.39 -12.08 13.71
N MET A 375 -5.28 -12.76 13.98
CA MET A 375 -5.05 -13.52 15.21
C MET A 375 -5.26 -12.69 16.49
N LEU A 376 -4.69 -11.48 16.55
CA LEU A 376 -4.80 -10.59 17.71
C LEU A 376 -6.22 -10.06 17.95
N TRP A 377 -7.07 -10.06 16.92
CA TRP A 377 -8.48 -9.69 17.03
C TRP A 377 -9.35 -10.86 17.43
N ASN A 378 -9.03 -12.07 16.96
CA ASN A 378 -9.73 -13.29 17.35
C ASN A 378 -9.37 -13.71 18.77
N HIS A 379 -8.18 -13.34 19.25
CA HIS A 379 -7.66 -13.61 20.59
C HIS A 379 -7.20 -12.29 21.22
N PRO A 380 -8.13 -11.41 21.63
CA PRO A 380 -7.86 -10.01 21.90
C PRO A 380 -7.11 -9.70 23.20
N THR A 381 -6.74 -10.70 23.99
CA THR A 381 -5.97 -10.55 25.23
C THR A 381 -4.75 -11.47 25.24
N VAL A 382 -3.78 -11.19 26.11
CA VAL A 382 -2.57 -12.02 26.27
C VAL A 382 -2.95 -13.45 26.64
N ASP A 383 -3.91 -13.62 27.57
CA ASP A 383 -4.32 -14.94 28.04
C ASP A 383 -5.04 -15.76 26.97
N LEU A 384 -5.91 -15.17 26.18
CA LEU A 384 -6.60 -15.84 25.08
C LEU A 384 -5.63 -16.21 23.95
N LEU A 385 -4.68 -15.33 23.66
CA LEU A 385 -3.67 -15.57 22.66
C LEU A 385 -2.72 -16.69 23.07
N ALA A 386 -2.25 -16.68 24.32
CA ALA A 386 -1.40 -17.74 24.86
C ALA A 386 -2.10 -19.11 24.87
N ALA A 387 -3.39 -19.14 25.26
CA ALA A 387 -4.20 -20.37 25.23
C ALA A 387 -4.32 -20.92 23.79
N TYR A 388 -4.60 -20.07 22.81
CA TYR A 388 -4.68 -20.44 21.39
C TYR A 388 -3.36 -21.02 20.87
N LEU A 389 -2.24 -20.38 21.19
CA LEU A 389 -0.92 -20.84 20.76
C LEU A 389 -0.52 -22.15 21.44
N THR A 390 -0.82 -22.29 22.74
CA THR A 390 -0.56 -23.54 23.48
C THR A 390 -1.28 -24.74 22.85
N ALA A 391 -2.55 -24.58 22.49
CA ALA A 391 -3.34 -25.62 21.84
C ALA A 391 -2.78 -26.06 20.47
N ARG A 392 -1.99 -25.18 19.79
CA ARG A 392 -1.35 -25.50 18.52
C ARG A 392 0.05 -26.08 18.65
N LEU A 393 0.75 -25.78 19.76
CA LEU A 393 2.12 -26.23 20.01
C LEU A 393 2.19 -27.56 20.76
N VAL A 394 1.22 -27.80 21.64
CA VAL A 394 1.14 -29.04 22.43
C VAL A 394 0.00 -29.89 21.87
N PRO A 395 0.27 -31.01 21.17
CA PRO A 395 -0.79 -31.93 20.74
C PRO A 395 -1.58 -32.41 21.95
N ALA A 396 -2.90 -32.27 21.93
CA ALA A 396 -3.75 -32.87 22.95
C ALA A 396 -3.51 -34.40 22.93
N GLU A 397 -3.16 -34.99 24.07
CA GLU A 397 -3.22 -36.43 24.25
C GLU A 397 -4.66 -36.87 23.92
N VAL A 398 -4.83 -37.58 22.81
CA VAL A 398 -6.11 -38.20 22.47
C VAL A 398 -6.34 -39.32 23.49
N PRO A 399 -7.37 -39.22 24.35
CA PRO A 399 -7.75 -40.38 25.16
C PRO A 399 -8.17 -41.49 24.19
N VAL A 400 -7.53 -42.61 24.28
CA VAL A 400 -7.96 -43.84 23.59
C VAL A 400 -9.31 -44.23 24.22
N VAL A 401 -10.38 -43.86 23.55
CA VAL A 401 -11.72 -44.35 23.88
C VAL A 401 -12.03 -45.46 22.90
N ASP A 402 -12.19 -46.63 23.47
CA ASP A 402 -12.62 -47.84 22.80
C ASP A 402 -13.89 -47.61 21.95
N ASN A 403 -13.87 -48.25 20.80
CA ASN A 403 -14.94 -48.34 19.81
C ASN A 403 -16.31 -48.64 20.44
N MET A 404 -17.23 -47.69 20.36
CA MET A 404 -18.65 -48.03 20.22
C MET A 404 -19.31 -47.05 19.24
N THR A 405 -19.82 -47.61 18.19
CA THR A 405 -20.62 -47.05 17.10
C THR A 405 -21.71 -46.10 17.58
N ALA A 406 -21.67 -44.86 17.10
CA ALA A 406 -22.85 -44.03 16.87
C ALA A 406 -22.60 -43.04 15.76
N SER A 407 -23.34 -43.21 14.70
CA SER A 407 -23.49 -42.26 13.60
C SER A 407 -23.96 -40.89 14.11
N ALA A 408 -23.16 -39.84 13.86
CA ALA A 408 -23.61 -38.46 13.95
C ALA A 408 -23.42 -37.80 12.58
N GLU A 409 -24.51 -37.36 12.03
CA GLU A 409 -24.59 -36.58 10.80
C GLU A 409 -23.89 -35.23 10.95
N PRO A 410 -23.34 -34.64 9.86
CA PRO A 410 -22.67 -33.35 9.92
C PRO A 410 -23.71 -32.23 10.14
N THR A 411 -23.43 -31.35 11.07
CA THR A 411 -24.18 -30.10 11.30
C THR A 411 -24.04 -29.16 10.11
N GLU A 412 -24.88 -29.34 9.13
CA GLU A 412 -25.35 -28.27 8.23
C GLU A 412 -26.23 -27.35 9.08
N GLY A 413 -25.91 -26.06 9.22
CA GLY A 413 -26.83 -25.22 9.97
C GLY A 413 -26.44 -23.77 10.19
N VAL A 414 -25.20 -23.37 9.96
CA VAL A 414 -24.79 -21.95 10.22
C VAL A 414 -24.68 -21.16 8.92
N LEU A 415 -24.34 -21.80 7.81
CA LEU A 415 -24.27 -21.13 6.51
C LEU A 415 -25.66 -20.98 5.88
N ASP A 416 -26.54 -21.95 6.03
CA ASP A 416 -27.92 -21.87 5.50
C ASP A 416 -28.74 -20.77 6.17
N SER A 417 -28.59 -20.58 7.50
CA SER A 417 -29.27 -19.48 8.20
C SER A 417 -28.76 -18.08 7.82
N LEU A 418 -27.55 -17.96 7.31
CA LEU A 418 -27.00 -16.71 6.76
C LEU A 418 -27.50 -16.42 5.36
N PHE A 419 -27.69 -17.46 4.53
CA PHE A 419 -28.26 -17.31 3.18
C PHE A 419 -29.76 -16.95 3.24
N ASP A 420 -30.54 -17.59 4.12
CA ASP A 420 -31.95 -17.25 4.30
C ASP A 420 -32.18 -15.81 4.80
N HIS A 421 -31.23 -15.26 5.57
CA HIS A 421 -31.30 -13.86 6.03
C HIS A 421 -31.01 -12.85 4.90
N VAL A 422 -30.20 -13.21 3.92
CA VAL A 422 -29.86 -12.35 2.77
C VAL A 422 -30.96 -12.41 1.72
N GLU A 423 -31.60 -13.56 1.48
CA GLU A 423 -32.72 -13.69 0.55
C GLU A 423 -33.97 -12.97 1.08
N SER A 424 -34.29 -13.08 2.37
CA SER A 424 -35.43 -12.38 2.98
C SER A 424 -35.27 -10.85 3.04
N ALA A 425 -34.03 -10.33 3.00
CA ALA A 425 -33.76 -8.89 2.91
C ALA A 425 -33.92 -8.33 1.49
N SER A 426 -33.81 -9.16 0.44
CA SER A 426 -33.96 -8.74 -0.95
C SER A 426 -35.42 -8.70 -1.42
N GLU A 427 -36.32 -9.48 -0.84
CA GLU A 427 -37.77 -9.48 -1.19
C GLU A 427 -38.58 -8.33 -0.56
N GLY A 428 -38.00 -7.64 0.46
CA GLY A 428 -38.66 -6.51 1.15
C GLY A 428 -38.63 -5.17 0.41
N THR A 429 -37.91 -5.04 -0.69
CA THR A 429 -37.68 -3.74 -1.36
C THR A 429 -38.47 -3.56 -2.67
N GLU A 430 -39.18 -4.57 -3.15
CA GLU A 430 -39.97 -4.45 -4.39
C GLU A 430 -41.47 -4.09 -4.20
N ASN A 431 -41.96 -3.95 -2.97
CA ASN A 431 -43.42 -3.71 -2.73
C ASN A 431 -43.78 -2.32 -2.17
N SER A 432 -42.98 -1.27 -2.43
CA SER A 432 -43.40 0.09 -2.08
C SER A 432 -43.10 1.14 -3.16
N LEU A 433 -43.52 0.89 -4.37
CA LEU A 433 -43.77 1.92 -5.42
C LEU A 433 -44.91 1.42 -6.32
N GLY A 434 -46.10 1.65 -5.84
CA GLY A 434 -47.35 1.61 -6.58
C GLY A 434 -48.11 2.90 -6.30
#